data_9d7dfbb891e8258bda6f2749f7c508bb
#
_entry.id   9d7dfbb891e8258bda6f2749f7c508bb
#
_cell.length_a   1.000
_cell.length_b   1.000
_cell.length_c   1.000
_cell.angle_alpha   90.00
_cell.angle_beta   90.00
_cell.angle_gamma   90.00
#
_symmetry.space_group_name_H-M   'P 1'
#
loop_
_entity.id
_entity.type
_entity.pdbx_description
1 polymer ?
#
loop_
_entity_poly.entity_id
_entity_poly.type
_entity_poly.pdbx_seq_one_letter_code
_entity_poly.pdbx_strand_id
1 'polypeptide(L)'
;MEHASGHYLAFLDSDDWLAENALQVLCAIAAKTRTDIVSGNTLAVHADGQVQSWERRGRELFATGTVVSGSTYFSRVMDCRCYVPMVYNYLYRRDFIEQNGFRFEPGLVHEDELWTPQVLTTAQKITVADIDFYYYRQREGSIMTATAAGRRIASIQLIIEKLLEYSRKHLFEKKYREAKEALYVRLLQIYSTACTLHPDGTYTTLYDRAEKCFRVCEELRRQESTWEMV
;
A
#
# COMPACT_ATOMS: atom_id res chain seq x y z
N MET A 1 8.46 5.97 14.86
CA MET A 1 9.66 5.65 14.09
C MET A 1 10.93 6.31 14.70
N GLU A 2 10.87 7.53 15.19
CA GLU A 2 12.05 8.29 15.71
C GLU A 2 12.80 7.60 16.83
N HIS A 3 12.14 6.82 17.67
CA HIS A 3 12.74 6.09 18.78
C HIS A 3 13.19 4.66 18.42
N ALA A 4 12.97 4.22 17.19
CA ALA A 4 13.37 2.89 16.76
C ALA A 4 14.88 2.82 16.51
N SER A 5 15.56 1.85 17.13
CA SER A 5 17.01 1.66 17.01
C SER A 5 17.40 0.36 16.28
N GLY A 6 16.43 -0.52 15.97
CA GLY A 6 16.67 -1.78 15.26
C GLY A 6 17.06 -1.59 13.80
N HIS A 7 17.59 -2.62 13.16
CA HIS A 7 17.88 -2.63 11.73
C HIS A 7 16.63 -2.66 10.86
N TYR A 8 15.54 -3.18 11.40
CA TYR A 8 14.26 -3.31 10.73
C TYR A 8 13.15 -2.66 11.55
N LEU A 9 12.09 -2.22 10.86
CA LEU A 9 10.86 -1.71 11.44
C LEU A 9 9.73 -2.69 11.14
N ALA A 10 8.98 -3.06 12.16
CA ALA A 10 7.70 -3.74 12.06
C ALA A 10 6.65 -2.90 12.76
N PHE A 11 5.46 -2.79 12.18
CA PHE A 11 4.33 -2.10 12.78
C PHE A 11 3.39 -3.14 13.39
N LEU A 12 2.85 -2.83 14.55
CA LEU A 12 1.90 -3.71 15.26
C LEU A 12 0.83 -2.84 15.91
N ASP A 13 -0.41 -3.09 15.54
CA ASP A 13 -1.56 -2.44 16.19
C ASP A 13 -1.77 -3.01 17.60
N SER A 14 -2.27 -2.19 18.52
CA SER A 14 -2.32 -2.52 19.94
C SER A 14 -3.27 -3.67 20.31
N ASP A 15 -4.16 -4.04 19.42
CA ASP A 15 -5.16 -5.11 19.57
C ASP A 15 -4.84 -6.37 18.75
N ASP A 16 -3.73 -6.36 18.01
CA ASP A 16 -3.27 -7.43 17.15
C ASP A 16 -2.06 -8.17 17.76
N TRP A 17 -1.61 -9.24 17.11
CA TRP A 17 -0.40 -9.97 17.53
C TRP A 17 0.35 -10.59 16.38
N LEU A 18 1.61 -10.92 16.61
CA LEU A 18 2.48 -11.61 15.67
C LEU A 18 2.49 -13.11 15.94
N ALA A 19 2.71 -13.89 14.90
CA ALA A 19 2.98 -15.31 15.03
C ALA A 19 4.29 -15.54 15.83
N GLU A 20 4.39 -16.68 16.48
CA GLU A 20 5.63 -17.10 17.15
C GLU A 20 6.78 -17.14 16.14
N ASN A 21 7.93 -16.62 16.51
CA ASN A 21 9.13 -16.52 15.66
C ASN A 21 8.98 -15.71 14.37
N ALA A 22 7.87 -15.00 14.16
CA ALA A 22 7.61 -14.22 12.95
C ALA A 22 8.75 -13.26 12.60
N LEU A 23 9.16 -12.42 13.54
CA LEU A 23 10.23 -11.45 13.32
C LEU A 23 11.59 -12.13 13.06
N GLN A 24 11.87 -13.25 13.72
CA GLN A 24 13.11 -14.00 13.48
C GLN A 24 13.18 -14.50 12.03
N VAL A 25 12.08 -15.06 11.51
CA VAL A 25 12.00 -15.58 10.14
C VAL A 25 12.09 -14.44 9.13
N LEU A 26 11.32 -13.38 9.32
CA LEU A 26 11.32 -12.22 8.41
C LEU A 26 12.68 -11.53 8.36
N CYS A 27 13.33 -11.32 9.52
CA CYS A 27 14.66 -10.72 9.60
C CYS A 27 15.72 -11.61 8.93
N ALA A 28 15.64 -12.94 9.08
CA ALA A 28 16.54 -13.87 8.42
C ALA A 28 16.41 -13.80 6.89
N ILE A 29 15.17 -13.73 6.37
CA ILE A 29 14.91 -13.55 4.93
C ILE A 29 15.45 -12.20 4.47
N ALA A 30 15.15 -11.11 5.17
CA ALA A 30 15.62 -9.76 4.85
C ALA A 30 17.16 -9.68 4.79
N ALA A 31 17.85 -10.26 5.76
CA ALA A 31 19.31 -10.30 5.82
C ALA A 31 19.90 -11.11 4.66
N LYS A 32 19.32 -12.29 4.36
CA LYS A 32 19.78 -13.18 3.27
C LYS A 32 19.59 -12.52 1.90
N THR A 33 18.47 -11.86 1.67
CA THR A 33 18.12 -11.26 0.37
C THR A 33 18.61 -9.83 0.22
N ARG A 34 19.04 -9.20 1.32
CA ARG A 34 19.44 -7.78 1.38
C ARG A 34 18.38 -6.86 0.76
N THR A 35 17.13 -7.09 1.12
CA THR A 35 15.98 -6.34 0.61
C THR A 35 15.65 -5.13 1.48
N ASP A 36 14.98 -4.15 0.88
CA ASP A 36 14.45 -2.99 1.57
C ASP A 36 13.19 -3.35 2.34
N ILE A 37 12.40 -4.29 1.78
CA ILE A 37 11.10 -4.70 2.32
C ILE A 37 10.94 -6.22 2.19
N VAL A 38 10.37 -6.82 3.21
CA VAL A 38 9.84 -8.19 3.16
C VAL A 38 8.32 -8.12 3.29
N SER A 39 7.60 -8.66 2.32
CA SER A 39 6.14 -8.84 2.39
C SER A 39 5.83 -10.21 2.98
N GLY A 40 4.93 -10.25 3.96
CA GLY A 40 4.39 -11.50 4.51
C GLY A 40 2.88 -11.54 4.41
N ASN A 41 2.22 -12.47 5.11
CA ASN A 41 0.78 -12.64 5.07
C ASN A 41 0.12 -12.22 6.38
N THR A 42 -1.09 -11.67 6.26
CA THR A 42 -1.95 -11.32 7.38
C THR A 42 -3.14 -12.28 7.45
N LEU A 43 -3.47 -12.72 8.65
CA LEU A 43 -4.66 -13.50 8.96
C LEU A 43 -5.67 -12.63 9.71
N ALA A 44 -6.91 -12.60 9.25
CA ALA A 44 -8.02 -12.02 10.00
C ALA A 44 -8.53 -13.03 11.02
N VAL A 45 -8.67 -12.60 12.27
CA VAL A 45 -9.22 -13.41 13.37
C VAL A 45 -10.56 -12.83 13.78
N HIS A 46 -11.63 -13.57 13.53
CA HIS A 46 -13.00 -13.18 13.85
C HIS A 46 -13.31 -13.37 15.34
N ALA A 47 -14.38 -12.73 15.82
CA ALA A 47 -14.79 -12.81 17.23
C ALA A 47 -15.16 -14.23 17.67
N ASP A 48 -15.58 -15.10 16.77
CA ASP A 48 -15.86 -16.52 17.00
C ASP A 48 -14.61 -17.42 16.99
N GLY A 49 -13.42 -16.82 16.80
CA GLY A 49 -12.15 -17.53 16.72
C GLY A 49 -11.82 -18.10 15.33
N GLN A 50 -12.69 -17.92 14.33
CA GLN A 50 -12.35 -18.32 12.97
C GLN A 50 -11.20 -17.46 12.43
N VAL A 51 -10.27 -18.13 11.72
CA VAL A 51 -9.11 -17.48 11.11
C VAL A 51 -9.23 -17.54 9.60
N GLN A 52 -9.15 -16.41 8.95
CA GLN A 52 -9.24 -16.28 7.50
C GLN A 52 -8.01 -15.54 6.94
N SER A 53 -7.39 -16.09 5.90
CA SER A 53 -6.35 -15.37 5.15
C SER A 53 -6.97 -14.30 4.26
N TRP A 54 -6.50 -13.06 4.37
CA TRP A 54 -6.93 -11.99 3.48
C TRP A 54 -6.33 -12.09 2.08
N GLU A 55 -5.20 -12.75 1.94
CA GLU A 55 -4.34 -12.66 0.76
C GLU A 55 -4.19 -13.97 -0.02
N ARG A 56 -5.17 -14.85 0.01
CA ARG A 56 -5.08 -16.16 -0.69
C ARG A 56 -4.60 -16.06 -2.15
N ARG A 57 -4.88 -14.96 -2.84
CA ARG A 57 -4.50 -14.76 -4.25
C ARG A 57 -3.06 -14.24 -4.43
N GLY A 58 -2.47 -13.61 -3.42
CA GLY A 58 -1.10 -13.05 -3.49
C GLY A 58 -0.01 -14.09 -3.27
N ARG A 59 -0.31 -15.18 -2.57
CA ARG A 59 0.67 -16.23 -2.24
C ARG A 59 1.27 -16.93 -3.46
N GLU A 60 0.48 -17.05 -4.54
CA GLU A 60 0.90 -17.70 -5.78
C GLU A 60 1.67 -16.77 -6.73
N LEU A 61 1.63 -15.46 -6.45
CA LEU A 61 2.20 -14.45 -7.34
C LEU A 61 3.73 -14.47 -7.36
N PHE A 62 4.33 -14.74 -6.20
CA PHE A 62 5.78 -14.81 -6.03
C PHE A 62 6.16 -15.97 -5.12
N ALA A 63 7.11 -16.80 -5.53
CA ALA A 63 7.68 -17.80 -4.64
C ALA A 63 8.45 -17.13 -3.48
N THR A 64 8.43 -17.78 -2.31
CA THR A 64 9.18 -17.30 -1.14
C THR A 64 10.66 -17.10 -1.48
N GLY A 65 11.19 -15.94 -1.12
CA GLY A 65 12.56 -15.55 -1.40
C GLY A 65 12.79 -14.93 -2.78
N THR A 66 11.75 -14.85 -3.63
CA THR A 66 11.83 -14.05 -4.87
C THR A 66 12.10 -12.60 -4.54
N VAL A 67 13.07 -12.01 -5.23
CA VAL A 67 13.43 -10.59 -5.09
C VAL A 67 13.06 -9.85 -6.37
N VAL A 68 12.24 -8.82 -6.24
CA VAL A 68 11.80 -7.96 -7.35
C VAL A 68 11.96 -6.49 -6.99
N SER A 69 11.90 -5.60 -7.99
CA SER A 69 11.80 -4.17 -7.71
C SER A 69 10.46 -3.83 -7.05
N GLY A 70 10.42 -2.77 -6.25
CA GLY A 70 9.18 -2.34 -5.62
C GLY A 70 8.11 -1.93 -6.62
N SER A 71 8.48 -1.31 -7.74
CA SER A 71 7.56 -1.00 -8.83
C SER A 71 6.97 -2.25 -9.46
N THR A 72 7.77 -3.27 -9.74
CA THR A 72 7.27 -4.58 -10.24
C THR A 72 6.36 -5.26 -9.22
N TYR A 73 6.75 -5.27 -7.94
CA TYR A 73 5.92 -5.85 -6.88
C TYR A 73 4.56 -5.14 -6.83
N PHE A 74 4.56 -3.81 -6.74
CA PHE A 74 3.33 -3.02 -6.63
C PHE A 74 2.40 -3.23 -7.83
N SER A 75 2.92 -3.20 -9.06
CA SER A 75 2.12 -3.47 -10.27
C SER A 75 1.48 -4.84 -10.22
N ARG A 76 2.25 -5.87 -9.89
CA ARG A 76 1.76 -7.24 -9.88
C ARG A 76 0.67 -7.47 -8.84
N VAL A 77 0.84 -6.97 -7.61
CA VAL A 77 -0.18 -7.12 -6.55
C VAL A 77 -1.45 -6.33 -6.88
N MET A 78 -1.34 -5.21 -7.58
CA MET A 78 -2.50 -4.46 -8.08
C MET A 78 -3.23 -5.20 -9.18
N ASP A 79 -2.53 -5.77 -10.17
CA ASP A 79 -3.10 -6.54 -11.27
C ASP A 79 -3.86 -7.77 -10.77
N CYS A 80 -3.30 -8.47 -9.78
CA CYS A 80 -3.93 -9.64 -9.16
C CYS A 80 -5.00 -9.30 -8.13
N ARG A 81 -5.25 -8.01 -7.86
CA ARG A 81 -6.21 -7.52 -6.85
C ARG A 81 -5.91 -8.07 -5.44
N CYS A 82 -4.64 -8.25 -5.12
CA CYS A 82 -4.15 -8.70 -3.82
C CYS A 82 -3.31 -7.65 -3.10
N TYR A 83 -3.36 -6.40 -3.56
CA TYR A 83 -2.70 -5.29 -2.88
C TYR A 83 -3.32 -5.01 -1.51
N VAL A 84 -2.46 -4.89 -0.52
CA VAL A 84 -2.80 -4.60 0.88
C VAL A 84 -2.07 -3.32 1.28
N PRO A 85 -2.80 -2.23 1.60
CA PRO A 85 -2.18 -0.97 2.00
C PRO A 85 -1.59 -1.00 3.41
N MET A 86 -2.06 -1.92 4.28
CA MET A 86 -1.73 -1.92 5.69
C MET A 86 -0.23 -2.07 5.93
N VAL A 87 0.31 -1.13 6.68
CA VAL A 87 1.76 -1.05 6.95
C VAL A 87 2.30 -2.24 7.71
N TYR A 88 1.49 -2.89 8.52
CA TYR A 88 1.87 -4.05 9.31
C TYR A 88 2.07 -5.33 8.47
N ASN A 89 1.69 -5.30 7.19
CA ASN A 89 1.88 -6.44 6.27
C ASN A 89 3.33 -6.62 5.81
N TYR A 90 4.22 -5.75 6.25
CA TYR A 90 5.58 -5.68 5.77
C TYR A 90 6.58 -5.50 6.92
N LEU A 91 7.79 -6.05 6.71
CA LEU A 91 8.99 -5.69 7.47
C LEU A 91 9.84 -4.75 6.61
N TYR A 92 10.26 -3.63 7.17
CA TYR A 92 11.00 -2.59 6.45
C TYR A 92 12.42 -2.46 6.96
N ARG A 93 13.41 -2.31 6.08
CA ARG A 93 14.75 -1.91 6.47
C ARG A 93 14.72 -0.45 6.95
N ARG A 94 15.12 -0.21 8.21
CA ARG A 94 15.02 1.12 8.83
C ARG A 94 15.77 2.19 8.03
N ASP A 95 17.02 1.91 7.64
CA ASP A 95 17.83 2.86 6.88
C ASP A 95 17.18 3.25 5.54
N PHE A 96 16.48 2.33 4.89
CA PHE A 96 15.72 2.65 3.67
C PHE A 96 14.61 3.67 3.95
N ILE A 97 13.86 3.48 5.04
CA ILE A 97 12.79 4.41 5.44
C ILE A 97 13.36 5.79 5.82
N GLU A 98 14.46 5.81 6.57
CA GLU A 98 15.11 7.05 7.02
C GLU A 98 15.74 7.84 5.86
N GLN A 99 16.50 7.18 4.98
CA GLN A 99 17.16 7.80 3.84
C GLN A 99 16.19 8.44 2.84
N ASN A 100 15.00 7.87 2.70
CA ASN A 100 13.95 8.41 1.82
C ASN A 100 12.99 9.37 2.55
N GLY A 101 13.20 9.61 3.85
CA GLY A 101 12.41 10.55 4.63
C GLY A 101 10.94 10.16 4.80
N PHE A 102 10.59 8.88 4.67
CA PHE A 102 9.20 8.43 4.80
C PHE A 102 8.67 8.67 6.20
N ARG A 103 7.54 9.37 6.29
CA ARG A 103 6.82 9.65 7.54
C ARG A 103 5.32 9.54 7.28
N PHE A 104 4.57 9.15 8.30
CA PHE A 104 3.12 9.24 8.25
C PHE A 104 2.66 10.68 8.29
N GLU A 105 1.62 10.99 7.52
CA GLU A 105 0.98 12.30 7.53
C GLU A 105 0.14 12.45 8.79
N PRO A 106 0.43 13.45 9.65
CA PRO A 106 -0.29 13.63 10.90
C PRO A 106 -1.78 13.93 10.67
N GLY A 107 -2.64 13.28 11.46
CA GLY A 107 -4.09 13.52 11.44
C GLY A 107 -4.84 12.93 10.25
N LEU A 108 -4.17 12.26 9.35
CA LEU A 108 -4.79 11.55 8.23
C LEU A 108 -5.49 10.29 8.73
N VAL A 109 -6.67 10.00 8.19
CA VAL A 109 -7.36 8.71 8.32
C VAL A 109 -7.02 7.89 7.10
N HIS A 110 -6.68 6.61 7.26
CA HIS A 110 -6.13 5.75 6.21
C HIS A 110 -4.76 6.26 5.70
N GLU A 111 -3.89 6.64 6.63
CA GLU A 111 -2.53 7.11 6.35
C GLU A 111 -1.68 6.10 5.59
N ASP A 112 -1.98 4.81 5.75
CA ASP A 112 -1.40 3.70 5.03
C ASP A 112 -1.67 3.76 3.51
N GLU A 113 -2.83 4.24 3.09
CA GLU A 113 -3.16 4.45 1.67
C GLU A 113 -2.27 5.50 1.01
N LEU A 114 -1.73 6.43 1.78
CA LEU A 114 -0.75 7.40 1.29
C LEU A 114 0.68 6.84 1.36
N TRP A 115 1.02 6.26 2.50
CA TRP A 115 2.40 5.90 2.83
C TRP A 115 2.88 4.66 2.08
N THR A 116 2.08 3.59 2.06
CA THR A 116 2.49 2.29 1.51
C THR A 116 2.78 2.32 0.01
N PRO A 117 1.97 2.93 -0.87
CA PRO A 117 2.31 3.02 -2.30
C PRO A 117 3.62 3.75 -2.56
N GLN A 118 3.90 4.83 -1.81
CA GLN A 118 5.15 5.58 -1.95
C GLN A 118 6.35 4.72 -1.57
N VAL A 119 6.26 4.02 -0.44
CA VAL A 119 7.34 3.18 0.08
C VAL A 119 7.59 1.98 -0.84
N LEU A 120 6.51 1.29 -1.26
CA LEU A 120 6.64 0.15 -2.15
C LEU A 120 7.26 0.54 -3.50
N THR A 121 6.77 1.59 -4.14
CA THR A 121 7.26 1.99 -5.48
C THR A 121 8.68 2.55 -5.47
N THR A 122 9.15 3.05 -4.33
CA THR A 122 10.53 3.55 -4.15
C THR A 122 11.52 2.43 -3.86
N ALA A 123 11.07 1.32 -3.25
CA ALA A 123 11.95 0.22 -2.87
C ALA A 123 12.69 -0.38 -4.09
N GLN A 124 14.01 -0.55 -3.97
CA GLN A 124 14.82 -1.18 -5.00
C GLN A 124 14.64 -2.69 -4.99
N LYS A 125 14.43 -3.27 -3.80
CA LYS A 125 14.31 -4.71 -3.61
C LYS A 125 13.21 -5.02 -2.59
N ILE A 126 12.21 -5.75 -3.03
CA ILE A 126 11.20 -6.38 -2.18
C ILE A 126 11.33 -7.89 -2.31
N THR A 127 11.26 -8.61 -1.21
CA THR A 127 11.13 -10.06 -1.19
C THR A 127 9.82 -10.48 -0.57
N VAL A 128 9.31 -11.62 -1.00
CA VAL A 128 8.08 -12.21 -0.47
C VAL A 128 8.43 -13.37 0.43
N ALA A 129 7.79 -13.44 1.58
CA ALA A 129 7.80 -14.55 2.51
C ALA A 129 6.39 -15.10 2.61
N ASP A 130 6.17 -16.33 2.13
CA ASP A 130 4.86 -17.00 2.29
C ASP A 130 4.74 -17.54 3.70
N ILE A 131 4.62 -16.64 4.67
CA ILE A 131 4.40 -16.94 6.07
C ILE A 131 3.24 -16.10 6.62
N ASP A 132 2.38 -16.75 7.38
CA ASP A 132 1.34 -16.11 8.17
C ASP A 132 1.98 -15.54 9.43
N PHE A 133 2.30 -14.24 9.43
CA PHE A 133 3.07 -13.64 10.51
C PHE A 133 2.30 -12.66 11.37
N TYR A 134 1.20 -12.09 10.84
CA TYR A 134 0.40 -11.07 11.48
C TYR A 134 -1.03 -11.55 11.66
N TYR A 135 -1.59 -11.40 12.86
CA TYR A 135 -2.96 -11.73 13.20
C TYR A 135 -3.73 -10.46 13.50
N TYR A 136 -4.62 -10.10 12.58
CA TYR A 136 -5.51 -8.95 12.67
C TYR A 136 -6.82 -9.34 13.37
N ARG A 137 -7.08 -8.74 14.53
CA ARG A 137 -8.29 -8.98 15.29
C ARG A 137 -9.47 -8.16 14.77
N GLN A 138 -10.49 -8.84 14.26
CA GLN A 138 -11.75 -8.19 13.90
C GLN A 138 -12.64 -8.04 15.13
N ARG A 139 -13.04 -6.79 15.42
CA ARG A 139 -13.94 -6.44 16.53
C ARG A 139 -14.97 -5.42 16.10
N GLU A 140 -16.14 -5.42 16.76
CA GLU A 140 -17.14 -4.37 16.64
C GLU A 140 -16.57 -3.04 17.18
N GLY A 141 -16.94 -1.91 16.57
CA GLY A 141 -16.51 -0.58 17.01
C GLY A 141 -15.08 -0.18 16.59
N SER A 142 -14.50 -0.87 15.61
CA SER A 142 -13.22 -0.46 14.99
C SER A 142 -13.25 0.99 14.52
N ILE A 143 -12.09 1.66 14.50
CA ILE A 143 -11.88 3.03 13.97
C ILE A 143 -12.47 3.16 12.55
N MET A 144 -12.44 2.08 11.76
CA MET A 144 -13.03 2.01 10.42
C MET A 144 -14.54 2.31 10.40
N THR A 145 -15.26 1.96 11.46
CA THR A 145 -16.72 2.16 11.58
C THR A 145 -17.09 3.40 12.36
N ALA A 146 -16.21 3.89 13.25
CA ALA A 146 -16.49 4.99 14.19
C ALA A 146 -16.10 6.38 13.68
N THR A 147 -15.26 6.49 12.62
CA THR A 147 -14.78 7.78 12.13
C THR A 147 -15.86 8.51 11.35
N ALA A 148 -16.11 9.79 11.70
CA ALA A 148 -17.07 10.64 11.01
C ALA A 148 -16.76 10.71 9.50
N ALA A 149 -17.79 10.53 8.70
CA ALA A 149 -17.72 10.45 7.26
C ALA A 149 -16.98 11.64 6.62
N GLY A 150 -17.25 12.87 7.06
CA GLY A 150 -16.59 14.08 6.53
C GLY A 150 -15.07 14.07 6.71
N ARG A 151 -14.55 13.52 7.84
CA ARG A 151 -13.11 13.42 8.07
C ARG A 151 -12.46 12.38 7.16
N ARG A 152 -13.14 11.26 6.91
CA ARG A 152 -12.67 10.22 5.97
C ARG A 152 -12.54 10.76 4.56
N ILE A 153 -13.51 11.54 4.10
CA ILE A 153 -13.52 12.15 2.76
C ILE A 153 -12.38 13.15 2.61
N ALA A 154 -12.23 14.06 3.56
CA ALA A 154 -11.13 15.03 3.55
C ALA A 154 -9.77 14.33 3.50
N SER A 155 -9.61 13.23 4.24
CA SER A 155 -8.40 12.40 4.19
C SER A 155 -8.20 11.75 2.82
N ILE A 156 -9.23 11.17 2.24
CA ILE A 156 -9.16 10.56 0.90
C ILE A 156 -8.78 11.59 -0.16
N GLN A 157 -9.36 12.79 -0.10
CA GLN A 157 -9.01 13.87 -1.02
C GLN A 157 -7.53 14.22 -0.91
N LEU A 158 -7.01 14.39 0.30
CA LEU A 158 -5.60 14.71 0.54
C LEU A 158 -4.68 13.58 0.08
N ILE A 159 -5.06 12.30 0.31
CA ILE A 159 -4.32 11.13 -0.16
C ILE A 159 -4.18 11.16 -1.68
N ILE A 160 -5.29 11.37 -2.39
CA ILE A 160 -5.29 11.42 -3.86
C ILE A 160 -4.39 12.55 -4.36
N GLU A 161 -4.52 13.76 -3.81
CA GLU A 161 -3.71 14.92 -4.19
C GLU A 161 -2.20 14.66 -4.00
N LYS A 162 -1.82 14.13 -2.84
CA LYS A 162 -0.41 13.82 -2.51
C LYS A 162 0.16 12.68 -3.36
N LEU A 163 -0.62 11.63 -3.64
CA LEU A 163 -0.16 10.53 -4.49
C LEU A 163 -0.01 10.95 -5.96
N LEU A 164 -0.87 11.84 -6.45
CA LEU A 164 -0.69 12.44 -7.78
C LEU A 164 0.55 13.30 -7.87
N GLU A 165 0.83 14.09 -6.83
CA GLU A 165 2.06 14.87 -6.76
C GLU A 165 3.29 13.98 -6.70
N TYR A 166 3.25 12.93 -5.86
CA TYR A 166 4.30 11.91 -5.79
C TYR A 166 4.54 11.24 -7.14
N SER A 167 3.50 10.82 -7.83
CA SER A 167 3.59 10.18 -9.15
C SER A 167 4.31 11.08 -10.16
N ARG A 168 3.98 12.37 -10.19
CA ARG A 168 4.63 13.34 -11.09
C ARG A 168 6.11 13.53 -10.79
N LYS A 169 6.49 13.51 -9.50
CA LYS A 169 7.87 13.75 -9.06
C LYS A 169 8.77 12.51 -9.16
N HIS A 170 8.23 11.33 -8.89
CA HIS A 170 9.01 10.12 -8.65
C HIS A 170 8.78 9.01 -9.67
N LEU A 171 7.63 8.98 -10.36
CA LEU A 171 7.28 7.93 -11.31
C LEU A 171 7.22 8.46 -12.76
N PHE A 172 8.11 9.38 -13.13
CA PHE A 172 8.11 10.01 -14.45
C PHE A 172 8.93 9.24 -15.49
N GLU A 173 9.89 8.40 -15.07
CA GLU A 173 10.71 7.63 -15.99
C GLU A 173 9.96 6.42 -16.55
N LYS A 174 10.28 6.01 -17.80
CA LYS A 174 9.65 4.86 -18.49
C LYS A 174 9.68 3.57 -17.66
N LYS A 175 10.73 3.32 -16.88
CA LYS A 175 10.85 2.15 -16.00
C LYS A 175 9.77 2.05 -14.93
N TYR A 176 9.08 3.15 -14.59
CA TYR A 176 8.00 3.20 -13.59
C TYR A 176 6.59 3.18 -14.21
N ARG A 177 6.46 3.00 -15.51
CA ARG A 177 5.18 3.05 -16.22
C ARG A 177 4.12 2.16 -15.59
N GLU A 178 4.44 0.87 -15.40
CA GLU A 178 3.50 -0.10 -14.82
C GLU A 178 3.09 0.29 -13.39
N ALA A 179 4.05 0.71 -12.56
CA ALA A 179 3.77 1.16 -11.19
C ALA A 179 2.89 2.43 -11.17
N LYS A 180 3.11 3.33 -12.10
CA LYS A 180 2.30 4.55 -12.26
C LYS A 180 0.87 4.21 -12.67
N GLU A 181 0.67 3.31 -13.64
CA GLU A 181 -0.63 2.83 -14.05
C GLU A 181 -1.37 2.13 -12.88
N ALA A 182 -0.65 1.27 -12.14
CA ALA A 182 -1.17 0.60 -10.96
C ALA A 182 -1.59 1.60 -9.86
N LEU A 183 -0.80 2.65 -9.65
CA LEU A 183 -1.13 3.71 -8.70
C LEU A 183 -2.42 4.44 -9.11
N TYR A 184 -2.60 4.72 -10.39
CA TYR A 184 -3.83 5.35 -10.87
C TYR A 184 -5.06 4.46 -10.69
N VAL A 185 -4.93 3.15 -10.93
CA VAL A 185 -6.00 2.19 -10.62
C VAL A 185 -6.34 2.23 -9.13
N ARG A 186 -5.31 2.30 -8.24
CA ARG A 186 -5.56 2.44 -6.80
C ARG A 186 -6.29 3.72 -6.45
N LEU A 187 -5.90 4.84 -7.01
CA LEU A 187 -6.58 6.13 -6.79
C LEU A 187 -8.05 6.08 -7.17
N LEU A 188 -8.39 5.44 -8.29
CA LEU A 188 -9.78 5.23 -8.70
C LEU A 188 -10.55 4.34 -7.71
N GLN A 189 -9.92 3.29 -7.16
CA GLN A 189 -10.55 2.43 -6.15
C GLN A 189 -10.84 3.19 -4.86
N ILE A 190 -9.86 3.95 -4.35
CA ILE A 190 -10.01 4.78 -3.15
C ILE A 190 -11.14 5.80 -3.35
N TYR A 191 -11.16 6.45 -4.52
CA TYR A 191 -12.21 7.40 -4.88
C TYR A 191 -13.59 6.73 -4.96
N SER A 192 -13.72 5.60 -5.63
CA SER A 192 -14.99 4.85 -5.72
C SER A 192 -15.52 4.47 -4.33
N THR A 193 -14.62 4.08 -3.40
CA THR A 193 -14.99 3.82 -2.01
C THR A 193 -15.53 5.06 -1.31
N ALA A 194 -14.94 6.23 -1.56
CA ALA A 194 -15.45 7.50 -1.02
C ALA A 194 -16.86 7.83 -1.54
N CYS A 195 -17.11 7.63 -2.83
CA CYS A 195 -18.40 7.87 -3.44
C CYS A 195 -19.52 6.98 -2.87
N THR A 196 -19.21 5.70 -2.55
CA THR A 196 -20.19 4.78 -1.94
C THR A 196 -20.53 5.12 -0.50
N LEU A 197 -19.62 5.77 0.22
CA LEU A 197 -19.84 6.16 1.62
C LEU A 197 -20.77 7.37 1.78
N HIS A 198 -21.02 8.14 0.72
CA HIS A 198 -21.86 9.34 0.74
C HIS A 198 -22.64 9.54 -0.55
N PRO A 199 -23.86 9.01 -0.63
CA PRO A 199 -24.70 9.12 -1.80
C PRO A 199 -25.36 10.49 -2.01
N ASP A 200 -25.18 11.46 -1.11
CA ASP A 200 -25.89 12.73 -1.07
C ASP A 200 -25.33 13.87 -1.95
N GLY A 201 -24.46 13.54 -2.90
CA GLY A 201 -24.08 14.46 -3.98
C GLY A 201 -23.07 15.57 -3.62
N THR A 202 -22.53 15.63 -2.42
CA THR A 202 -21.43 16.54 -2.02
C THR A 202 -20.11 16.30 -2.77
N TYR A 203 -20.11 15.38 -3.71
CA TYR A 203 -18.94 14.82 -4.40
C TYR A 203 -18.71 15.31 -5.83
N THR A 204 -19.54 16.18 -6.37
CA THR A 204 -19.33 16.70 -7.73
C THR A 204 -17.92 17.24 -7.94
N THR A 205 -17.37 17.93 -6.96
CA THR A 205 -15.99 18.45 -7.03
C THR A 205 -14.90 17.37 -6.93
N LEU A 206 -15.15 16.29 -6.18
CA LEU A 206 -14.22 15.14 -6.11
C LEU A 206 -14.35 14.27 -7.37
N TYR A 207 -15.56 14.08 -7.87
CA TYR A 207 -15.83 13.41 -9.14
C TYR A 207 -15.14 14.14 -10.29
N ASP A 208 -15.31 15.45 -10.40
CA ASP A 208 -14.65 16.28 -11.41
C ASP A 208 -13.12 16.20 -11.34
N ARG A 209 -12.55 16.12 -10.13
CA ARG A 209 -11.11 15.98 -9.94
C ARG A 209 -10.61 14.58 -10.28
N ALA A 210 -11.32 13.53 -9.90
CA ALA A 210 -10.96 12.16 -10.26
C ALA A 210 -11.16 11.91 -11.76
N GLU A 211 -12.19 12.47 -12.37
CA GLU A 211 -12.37 12.43 -13.82
C GLU A 211 -11.24 13.17 -14.56
N LYS A 212 -10.82 14.32 -14.06
CA LYS A 212 -9.62 15.01 -14.56
C LYS A 212 -8.35 14.17 -14.42
N CYS A 213 -8.20 13.49 -13.29
CA CYS A 213 -7.08 12.56 -13.09
C CYS A 213 -7.15 11.39 -14.06
N PHE A 214 -8.33 10.81 -14.26
CA PHE A 214 -8.55 9.74 -15.24
C PHE A 214 -8.23 10.20 -16.65
N ARG A 215 -8.70 11.37 -17.06
CA ARG A 215 -8.41 11.96 -18.39
C ARG A 215 -6.91 12.23 -18.57
N VAL A 216 -6.22 12.73 -17.55
CA VAL A 216 -4.77 12.93 -17.59
C VAL A 216 -4.04 11.59 -17.72
N CYS A 217 -4.51 10.53 -17.06
CA CYS A 217 -3.96 9.18 -17.20
C CYS A 217 -4.16 8.62 -18.61
N GLU A 218 -5.37 8.79 -19.17
CA GLU A 218 -5.70 8.40 -20.56
C GLU A 218 -4.84 9.15 -21.57
N GLU A 219 -4.67 10.44 -21.37
CA GLU A 219 -3.87 11.29 -22.24
C GLU A 219 -2.37 10.94 -22.21
N LEU A 220 -1.83 10.64 -21.03
CA LEU A 220 -0.47 10.11 -20.87
C LEU A 220 -0.31 8.74 -21.52
N ARG A 221 -1.30 7.84 -21.39
CA ARG A 221 -1.32 6.57 -22.13
C ARG A 221 -1.27 6.75 -23.64
N ARG A 222 -2.05 7.69 -24.17
CA ARG A 222 -2.09 7.99 -25.62
C ARG A 222 -0.78 8.59 -26.12
N GLN A 223 -0.16 9.47 -25.36
CA GLN A 223 1.13 10.07 -25.71
C GLN A 223 2.27 9.04 -25.69
N GLU A 224 2.27 8.10 -24.74
CA GLU A 224 3.26 7.03 -24.67
C GLU A 224 3.12 6.01 -25.81
N SER A 225 1.89 5.73 -26.30
CA SER A 225 1.67 4.85 -27.46
C SER A 225 2.16 5.44 -28.79
N THR A 226 2.33 6.77 -28.86
CA THR A 226 2.89 7.45 -30.04
C THR A 226 4.45 7.41 -30.09
N TRP A 227 5.11 7.11 -28.96
CA TRP A 227 6.59 6.96 -28.91
C TRP A 227 7.07 5.56 -29.31
N GLU A 228 6.18 4.57 -29.39
CA GLU A 228 6.53 3.21 -29.85
C GLU A 228 6.50 3.07 -31.39
N MET A 229 6.16 4.12 -32.13
CA MET A 229 6.08 4.13 -33.61
C MET A 229 7.15 5.00 -34.29
N VAL A 230 8.23 5.38 -33.57
CA VAL A 230 9.36 6.13 -34.17
C VAL A 230 10.67 5.41 -33.90
#